data_79a1e56e71961735ef95dbf55a00944a
#
_entry.id   79a1e56e71961735ef95dbf55a00944a
#
_cell.length_a   1.000
_cell.length_b   1.000
_cell.length_c   1.000
_cell.angle_alpha   90.00
_cell.angle_beta   90.00
_cell.angle_gamma   90.00
#
_symmetry.space_group_name_H-M   'P 1'
#
loop_
_entity.id
_entity.type
_entity.pdbx_description
1 polymer ?
#
loop_
_entity_poly.entity_id
_entity_poly.type
_entity_poly.pdbx_seq_one_letter_code
_entity_poly.pdbx_strand_id
1 'polypeptide(L)'
;MAKRGKGKLRTALANHTARSQQRAYEKKRELERGSKAKSAPSSSVPKRTVQPFLRDDTILLVGEGNFSFTLALLSAPYHHPPHRILATSYDSEEEVYKKYPDARDIIHQIRQMSGAHASRILAFNVDAGALHKCDAVTGTNKSDQRRWSKVWFGFPHVGAGHKDEHRNVLANQLLILRFLISVAPYLTEGPLPEAIQGRKRRAASEDDEDDEEPIEAADDEPDVSATSVPPRRQGSVLITIRNVVP
;
A
#
# COMPACT_ATOMS: atom_id res chain seq x y z
N MET A 1 67.18 -6.28 26.40
CA MET A 1 66.56 -7.30 25.51
C MET A 1 65.10 -6.94 25.13
N ALA A 2 64.74 -7.23 23.89
CA ALA A 2 63.37 -7.20 23.32
C ALA A 2 62.75 -5.86 22.94
N LYS A 3 63.15 -5.34 21.77
CA LYS A 3 62.41 -4.33 20.98
C LYS A 3 62.05 -4.87 19.57
N ARG A 4 61.53 -6.08 19.44
CA ARG A 4 61.27 -6.71 18.11
C ARG A 4 59.78 -6.93 17.76
N GLY A 5 58.80 -6.52 18.60
CA GLY A 5 57.39 -6.83 18.38
C GLY A 5 56.57 -5.76 17.65
N LYS A 6 56.91 -4.48 17.76
CA LYS A 6 56.05 -3.36 17.27
C LYS A 6 56.08 -3.16 15.74
N GLY A 7 57.12 -3.59 15.03
CA GLY A 7 57.22 -3.44 13.59
C GLY A 7 56.26 -4.36 12.81
N LYS A 8 56.13 -5.61 13.23
CA LYS A 8 55.30 -6.61 12.55
C LYS A 8 53.79 -6.28 12.63
N LEU A 9 53.34 -5.73 13.74
CA LEU A 9 51.92 -5.34 13.91
C LEU A 9 51.55 -4.14 13.06
N ARG A 10 52.43 -3.14 12.96
CA ARG A 10 52.24 -1.99 12.08
C ARG A 10 52.16 -2.38 10.60
N THR A 11 53.06 -3.28 10.16
CA THR A 11 53.07 -3.78 8.80
C THR A 11 51.83 -4.63 8.50
N ALA A 12 51.34 -5.44 9.44
CA ALA A 12 50.13 -6.23 9.29
C ALA A 12 48.89 -5.34 9.21
N LEU A 13 48.80 -4.28 10.02
CA LEU A 13 47.71 -3.31 10.00
C LEU A 13 47.70 -2.50 8.70
N ALA A 14 48.87 -2.04 8.23
CA ALA A 14 48.99 -1.34 6.96
C ALA A 14 48.57 -2.21 5.77
N ASN A 15 48.96 -3.50 5.77
CA ASN A 15 48.54 -4.43 4.73
C ASN A 15 47.04 -4.75 4.78
N HIS A 16 46.45 -4.78 5.98
CA HIS A 16 45.01 -4.98 6.13
C HIS A 16 44.19 -3.75 5.61
N THR A 17 44.63 -2.54 5.96
CA THR A 17 44.00 -1.32 5.46
C THR A 17 44.15 -1.16 3.95
N ALA A 18 45.32 -1.46 3.38
CA ALA A 18 45.51 -1.45 1.93
C ALA A 18 44.61 -2.46 1.20
N ARG A 19 44.47 -3.69 1.74
CA ARG A 19 43.60 -4.72 1.18
C ARG A 19 42.09 -4.31 1.28
N SER A 20 41.67 -3.68 2.37
CA SER A 20 40.29 -3.22 2.52
C SER A 20 39.96 -2.07 1.57
N GLN A 21 40.90 -1.13 1.37
CA GLN A 21 40.75 -0.04 0.39
C GLN A 21 40.72 -0.58 -1.04
N GLN A 22 41.55 -1.56 -1.38
CA GLN A 22 41.55 -2.16 -2.70
C GLN A 22 40.26 -2.91 -3.01
N ARG A 23 39.70 -3.66 -2.04
CA ARG A 23 38.37 -4.31 -2.17
C ARG A 23 37.23 -3.29 -2.31
N ALA A 24 37.28 -2.18 -1.59
CA ALA A 24 36.31 -1.11 -1.72
C ALA A 24 36.37 -0.44 -3.09
N TYR A 25 37.58 -0.22 -3.64
CA TYR A 25 37.78 0.33 -4.97
C TYR A 25 37.33 -0.64 -6.07
N GLU A 26 37.61 -1.93 -5.96
CA GLU A 26 37.17 -2.97 -6.90
C GLU A 26 35.62 -3.04 -6.91
N LYS A 27 35.00 -3.07 -5.72
CA LYS A 27 33.53 -3.08 -5.59
C LYS A 27 32.88 -1.84 -6.20
N LYS A 28 33.48 -0.65 -6.01
CA LYS A 28 33.00 0.59 -6.65
C LYS A 28 33.13 0.53 -8.18
N ARG A 29 34.24 0.02 -8.70
CA ARG A 29 34.48 -0.15 -10.14
C ARG A 29 33.56 -1.18 -10.78
N GLU A 30 33.19 -2.23 -10.05
CA GLU A 30 32.23 -3.24 -10.48
C GLU A 30 30.79 -2.67 -10.52
N LEU A 31 30.41 -1.86 -9.53
CA LEU A 31 29.16 -1.10 -9.54
C LEU A 31 29.09 -0.12 -10.74
N GLU A 32 30.17 0.61 -11.02
CA GLU A 32 30.25 1.55 -12.14
C GLU A 32 30.24 0.83 -13.51
N ARG A 33 30.86 -0.35 -13.62
CA ARG A 33 30.76 -1.20 -14.81
C ARG A 33 29.36 -1.77 -15.00
N GLY A 34 28.69 -2.20 -13.93
CA GLY A 34 27.31 -2.66 -13.97
C GLY A 34 26.31 -1.56 -14.38
N SER A 35 26.60 -0.28 -14.05
CA SER A 35 25.78 0.85 -14.46
C SER A 35 25.99 1.27 -15.93
N LYS A 36 27.22 1.12 -16.46
CA LYS A 36 27.51 1.42 -17.88
C LYS A 36 27.04 0.33 -18.87
N ALA A 37 26.95 -0.91 -18.43
CA ALA A 37 26.45 -2.02 -19.27
C ALA A 37 24.92 -2.00 -19.47
N LYS A 38 24.17 -1.11 -18.79
CA LYS A 38 22.71 -0.98 -18.90
C LYS A 38 22.21 0.11 -19.84
N SER A 39 23.08 0.73 -20.64
CA SER A 39 22.71 1.74 -21.64
C SER A 39 22.66 1.21 -23.08
N ALA A 40 22.23 -0.03 -23.30
CA ALA A 40 21.70 -0.42 -24.61
C ALA A 40 20.23 0.05 -24.67
N PRO A 41 19.71 0.58 -25.80
CA PRO A 41 18.31 0.98 -25.91
C PRO A 41 17.45 -0.28 -25.85
N SER A 42 17.09 -0.69 -24.64
CA SER A 42 16.03 -1.63 -24.41
C SER A 42 14.74 -0.98 -24.91
N SER A 43 14.09 -1.60 -25.89
CA SER A 43 12.73 -1.29 -26.30
C SER A 43 11.93 -0.99 -25.04
N SER A 44 11.47 0.27 -24.89
CA SER A 44 10.75 0.72 -23.73
C SER A 44 9.39 0.04 -23.68
N VAL A 45 9.35 -1.14 -23.09
CA VAL A 45 8.08 -1.66 -22.55
C VAL A 45 7.63 -0.59 -21.54
N PRO A 46 6.50 0.08 -21.76
CA PRO A 46 6.04 1.12 -20.88
C PRO A 46 5.95 0.50 -19.47
N LYS A 47 6.71 1.04 -18.52
CA LYS A 47 6.60 0.63 -17.12
C LYS A 47 5.14 0.85 -16.75
N ARG A 48 4.39 -0.25 -16.60
CA ARG A 48 2.99 -0.20 -16.14
C ARG A 48 3.00 0.53 -14.79
N THR A 49 2.60 1.78 -14.82
CA THR A 49 2.39 2.56 -13.61
C THR A 49 1.18 1.93 -12.93
N VAL A 50 1.41 1.28 -11.80
CA VAL A 50 0.31 0.72 -11.01
C VAL A 50 -0.42 1.90 -10.38
N GLN A 51 -1.61 2.19 -10.86
CA GLN A 51 -2.51 3.13 -10.19
C GLN A 51 -3.32 2.34 -9.15
N PRO A 52 -3.05 2.53 -7.85
CA PRO A 52 -3.73 1.77 -6.80
C PRO A 52 -5.21 2.13 -6.67
N PHE A 53 -5.58 3.35 -7.05
CA PHE A 53 -6.94 3.90 -6.96
C PHE A 53 -7.40 4.40 -8.32
N LEU A 54 -8.58 3.98 -8.74
CA LEU A 54 -9.27 4.47 -9.91
C LEU A 54 -10.31 5.51 -9.49
N ARG A 55 -10.71 6.41 -10.38
CA ARG A 55 -11.63 7.51 -10.07
C ARG A 55 -13.02 7.05 -9.62
N ASP A 56 -13.44 5.86 -10.02
CA ASP A 56 -14.70 5.22 -9.65
C ASP A 56 -14.63 4.39 -8.37
N ASP A 57 -13.44 4.21 -7.80
CA ASP A 57 -13.28 3.48 -6.54
C ASP A 57 -13.94 4.20 -5.36
N THR A 58 -14.53 3.42 -4.46
CA THR A 58 -14.88 3.85 -3.11
C THR A 58 -13.72 3.49 -2.18
N ILE A 59 -13.12 4.50 -1.55
CA ILE A 59 -11.87 4.35 -0.81
C ILE A 59 -12.11 4.55 0.68
N LEU A 60 -11.70 3.57 1.48
CA LEU A 60 -11.58 3.68 2.93
C LEU A 60 -10.09 3.76 3.29
N LEU A 61 -9.69 4.87 3.90
CA LEU A 61 -8.34 5.08 4.42
C LEU A 61 -8.36 4.86 5.93
N VAL A 62 -7.56 3.92 6.42
CA VAL A 62 -7.56 3.51 7.82
C VAL A 62 -6.29 3.95 8.51
N GLY A 63 -6.43 4.57 9.67
CA GLY A 63 -5.30 4.95 10.54
C GLY A 63 -4.46 6.08 9.98
N GLU A 64 -5.08 7.09 9.37
CA GLU A 64 -4.36 8.30 8.98
C GLU A 64 -3.94 9.12 10.19
N GLY A 65 -2.72 9.65 10.15
CA GLY A 65 -2.19 10.55 11.19
C GLY A 65 -2.66 11.99 10.96
N ASN A 66 -2.01 12.71 10.04
CA ASN A 66 -2.33 14.11 9.73
C ASN A 66 -3.25 14.31 8.52
N PHE A 67 -3.76 13.24 7.92
CA PHE A 67 -4.63 13.25 6.72
C PHE A 67 -3.98 13.81 5.44
N SER A 68 -2.65 13.87 5.37
CA SER A 68 -1.95 14.37 4.18
C SER A 68 -2.19 13.49 2.95
N PHE A 69 -2.37 12.18 3.11
CA PHE A 69 -2.67 11.29 2.01
C PHE A 69 -4.08 11.52 1.46
N THR A 70 -5.07 11.74 2.33
CA THR A 70 -6.42 12.16 1.93
C THR A 70 -6.37 13.45 1.11
N LEU A 71 -5.63 14.46 1.58
CA LEU A 71 -5.46 15.71 0.85
C LEU A 71 -4.82 15.49 -0.52
N ALA A 72 -3.81 14.64 -0.60
CA ALA A 72 -3.16 14.30 -1.86
C ALA A 72 -4.13 13.64 -2.87
N LEU A 73 -5.02 12.76 -2.41
CA LEU A 73 -6.03 12.14 -3.28
C LEU A 73 -7.05 13.14 -3.81
N LEU A 74 -7.42 14.14 -3.01
CA LEU A 74 -8.34 15.20 -3.44
C LEU A 74 -7.70 16.21 -4.38
N SER A 75 -6.38 16.38 -4.28
CA SER A 75 -5.59 17.36 -5.03
C SER A 75 -5.17 16.85 -6.41
N ALA A 76 -4.60 17.75 -7.23
CA ALA A 76 -3.94 17.38 -8.49
C ALA A 76 -2.79 16.40 -8.23
N PRO A 77 -2.56 15.42 -9.10
CA PRO A 77 -3.28 15.11 -10.35
C PRO A 77 -4.49 14.19 -10.18
N TYR A 78 -4.79 13.70 -8.97
CA TYR A 78 -5.75 12.62 -8.77
C TYR A 78 -7.20 13.10 -8.80
N HIS A 79 -7.53 14.23 -8.15
CA HIS A 79 -8.88 14.80 -8.08
C HIS A 79 -9.96 13.73 -7.81
N HIS A 80 -9.69 12.85 -6.83
CA HIS A 80 -10.65 11.80 -6.49
C HIS A 80 -11.92 12.41 -5.88
N PRO A 81 -13.12 11.93 -6.27
CA PRO A 81 -14.37 12.51 -5.79
C PRO A 81 -14.54 12.40 -4.26
N PRO A 82 -14.79 13.50 -3.52
CA PRO A 82 -14.85 13.48 -2.05
C PRO A 82 -15.90 12.54 -1.48
N HIS A 83 -17.05 12.38 -2.16
CA HIS A 83 -18.13 11.49 -1.73
C HIS A 83 -17.78 10.00 -1.80
N ARG A 84 -16.66 9.66 -2.42
CA ARG A 84 -16.15 8.29 -2.55
C ARG A 84 -14.99 7.98 -1.60
N ILE A 85 -14.57 8.94 -0.76
CA ILE A 85 -13.52 8.78 0.21
C ILE A 85 -14.09 8.84 1.62
N LEU A 86 -13.63 7.96 2.49
CA LEU A 86 -13.69 8.10 3.94
C LEU A 86 -12.31 7.86 4.50
N ALA A 87 -11.77 8.87 5.18
CA ALA A 87 -10.50 8.77 5.88
C ALA A 87 -10.73 8.70 7.38
N THR A 88 -10.04 7.77 8.04
CA THR A 88 -10.23 7.50 9.46
C THR A 88 -8.94 7.63 10.24
N SER A 89 -9.04 8.15 11.47
CA SER A 89 -7.95 8.16 12.44
C SER A 89 -8.36 7.37 13.70
N TYR A 90 -7.40 6.69 14.30
CA TYR A 90 -7.56 6.06 15.61
C TYR A 90 -7.72 7.12 16.72
N ASP A 91 -6.99 8.22 16.56
CA ASP A 91 -7.01 9.34 17.50
C ASP A 91 -8.28 10.19 17.35
N SER A 92 -8.65 10.90 18.42
CA SER A 92 -9.64 11.96 18.36
C SER A 92 -9.12 13.15 17.54
N GLU A 93 -10.00 14.00 17.06
CA GLU A 93 -9.60 15.21 16.31
C GLU A 93 -8.66 16.11 17.11
N GLU A 94 -8.91 16.23 18.42
CA GLU A 94 -8.06 17.01 19.32
C GLU A 94 -6.67 16.40 19.49
N GLU A 95 -6.58 15.07 19.60
CA GLU A 95 -5.30 14.36 19.69
C GLU A 95 -4.49 14.46 18.41
N VAL A 96 -5.16 14.37 17.25
CA VAL A 96 -4.54 14.59 15.94
C VAL A 96 -3.89 15.96 15.88
N TYR A 97 -4.58 17.03 16.32
CA TYR A 97 -4.03 18.38 16.36
C TYR A 97 -2.87 18.55 17.32
N LYS A 98 -2.85 17.78 18.41
CA LYS A 98 -1.72 17.80 19.37
C LYS A 98 -0.50 17.06 18.83
N LYS A 99 -0.73 15.93 18.14
CA LYS A 99 0.35 15.08 17.62
C LYS A 99 0.97 15.64 16.33
N TYR A 100 0.16 16.26 15.49
CA TYR A 100 0.55 16.72 14.15
C TYR A 100 0.25 18.21 14.00
N PRO A 101 1.27 19.09 14.06
CA PRO A 101 1.06 20.54 14.00
C PRO A 101 0.40 21.05 12.72
N ASP A 102 0.62 20.34 11.60
CA ASP A 102 0.09 20.65 10.26
C ASP A 102 -1.32 20.11 10.02
N ALA A 103 -1.81 19.22 10.88
CA ALA A 103 -3.09 18.53 10.67
C ALA A 103 -4.29 19.49 10.63
N ARG A 104 -4.25 20.58 11.39
CA ARG A 104 -5.33 21.58 11.42
C ARG A 104 -5.55 22.21 10.04
N ASP A 105 -4.47 22.61 9.39
CA ASP A 105 -4.52 23.25 8.08
C ASP A 105 -4.91 22.23 6.99
N ILE A 106 -4.39 21.02 7.09
CA ILE A 106 -4.72 19.93 6.17
C ILE A 106 -6.20 19.57 6.25
N ILE A 107 -6.73 19.36 7.46
CA ILE A 107 -8.15 19.03 7.68
C ILE A 107 -9.06 20.16 7.20
N HIS A 108 -8.66 21.41 7.43
CA HIS A 108 -9.40 22.56 6.93
C HIS A 108 -9.47 22.58 5.39
N GLN A 109 -8.34 22.34 4.71
CA GLN A 109 -8.29 22.23 3.25
C GLN A 109 -9.15 21.09 2.73
N ILE A 110 -9.08 19.89 3.35
CA ILE A 110 -9.90 18.74 3.00
C ILE A 110 -11.39 19.10 3.08
N ARG A 111 -11.82 19.74 4.18
CA ARG A 111 -13.21 20.15 4.37
C ARG A 111 -13.65 21.19 3.32
N GLN A 112 -12.80 22.13 2.97
CA GLN A 112 -13.07 23.10 1.91
C GLN A 112 -13.24 22.42 0.54
N MET A 113 -12.31 21.54 0.17
CA MET A 113 -12.34 20.81 -1.10
C MET A 113 -13.52 19.84 -1.20
N SER A 114 -14.01 19.36 -0.07
CA SER A 114 -15.11 18.39 0.01
C SER A 114 -16.50 19.01 -0.08
N GLY A 115 -16.65 20.31 0.13
CA GLY A 115 -17.91 21.03 0.04
C GLY A 115 -19.02 20.37 0.87
N ALA A 116 -20.12 19.98 0.22
CA ALA A 116 -21.25 19.32 0.89
C ALA A 116 -20.91 17.98 1.59
N HIS A 117 -19.77 17.37 1.27
CA HIS A 117 -19.32 16.11 1.86
C HIS A 117 -18.33 16.29 3.02
N ALA A 118 -18.05 17.52 3.42
CA ALA A 118 -17.05 17.86 4.44
C ALA A 118 -17.27 17.16 5.80
N SER A 119 -18.53 16.93 6.19
CA SER A 119 -18.89 16.24 7.43
C SER A 119 -18.76 14.71 7.38
N ARG A 120 -18.60 14.13 6.20
CA ARG A 120 -18.65 12.68 5.98
C ARG A 120 -17.34 12.09 5.49
N ILE A 121 -16.35 12.93 5.13
CA ILE A 121 -15.09 12.47 4.55
C ILE A 121 -14.06 12.06 5.61
N LEU A 122 -14.20 12.56 6.84
CA LEU A 122 -13.30 12.29 7.96
C LEU A 122 -14.06 11.64 9.12
N ALA A 123 -13.45 10.64 9.74
CA ALA A 123 -13.94 10.02 10.97
C ALA A 123 -12.77 9.82 11.95
N PHE A 124 -13.01 10.12 13.22
CA PHE A 124 -12.05 10.01 14.30
C PHE A 124 -12.47 8.93 15.30
N ASN A 125 -11.57 8.52 16.19
CA ASN A 125 -11.80 7.45 17.18
C ASN A 125 -12.20 6.11 16.53
N VAL A 126 -11.60 5.77 15.38
CA VAL A 126 -11.91 4.56 14.63
C VAL A 126 -10.85 3.49 14.88
N ASP A 127 -11.23 2.43 15.59
CA ASP A 127 -10.38 1.25 15.77
C ASP A 127 -10.41 0.38 14.50
N ALA A 128 -9.26 0.22 13.85
CA ALA A 128 -9.09 -0.64 12.68
C ALA A 128 -9.52 -2.10 12.94
N GLY A 129 -9.33 -2.60 14.17
CA GLY A 129 -9.74 -3.94 14.58
C GLY A 129 -11.22 -4.07 14.93
N ALA A 130 -12.00 -2.98 14.86
CA ALA A 130 -13.41 -2.94 15.24
C ALA A 130 -14.24 -1.99 14.36
N LEU A 131 -14.03 -2.02 13.03
CA LEU A 131 -14.69 -1.15 12.08
C LEU A 131 -16.23 -1.21 12.12
N HIS A 132 -16.77 -2.34 12.56
CA HIS A 132 -18.22 -2.54 12.75
C HIS A 132 -18.85 -1.56 13.77
N LYS A 133 -18.05 -0.90 14.60
CA LYS A 133 -18.51 0.08 15.58
C LYS A 133 -18.61 1.49 15.01
N CYS A 134 -18.17 1.71 13.76
CA CYS A 134 -18.15 3.01 13.14
C CYS A 134 -19.22 3.10 12.02
N ASP A 135 -20.30 3.81 12.29
CA ASP A 135 -21.41 3.98 11.32
C ASP A 135 -20.95 4.66 10.02
N ALA A 136 -19.92 5.53 10.09
CA ALA A 136 -19.36 6.14 8.89
C ALA A 136 -18.75 5.11 7.96
N VAL A 137 -18.19 4.01 8.50
CA VAL A 137 -17.57 2.91 7.73
C VAL A 137 -18.65 1.92 7.26
N THR A 138 -19.61 1.57 8.14
CA THR A 138 -20.54 0.47 7.92
C THR A 138 -21.85 0.91 7.22
N GLY A 139 -22.22 2.18 7.34
CA GLY A 139 -23.56 2.69 7.06
C GLY A 139 -24.48 2.58 8.27
N THR A 140 -25.51 3.42 8.30
CA THR A 140 -26.41 3.54 9.47
C THR A 140 -27.46 2.43 9.55
N ASN A 141 -27.78 1.77 8.44
CA ASN A 141 -28.83 0.76 8.37
C ASN A 141 -28.38 -0.46 7.53
N LYS A 142 -28.99 -1.62 7.76
CA LYS A 142 -28.74 -2.84 6.97
C LYS A 142 -29.04 -2.67 5.48
N SER A 143 -29.99 -1.81 5.13
CA SER A 143 -30.34 -1.47 3.74
C SER A 143 -29.36 -0.50 3.08
N ASP A 144 -28.56 0.23 3.87
CA ASP A 144 -27.57 1.21 3.41
C ASP A 144 -26.14 0.77 3.80
N GLN A 145 -25.91 -0.54 3.81
CA GLN A 145 -24.59 -1.07 4.14
C GLN A 145 -23.55 -0.58 3.13
N ARG A 146 -22.58 0.17 3.61
CA ARG A 146 -21.48 0.66 2.79
C ARG A 146 -20.53 -0.48 2.40
N ARG A 147 -20.07 -0.44 1.16
CA ARG A 147 -19.07 -1.34 0.62
C ARG A 147 -17.93 -0.53 0.00
N TRP A 148 -16.72 -1.02 0.21
CA TRP A 148 -15.50 -0.35 -0.20
C TRP A 148 -14.77 -1.16 -1.26
N SER A 149 -14.48 -0.54 -2.41
CA SER A 149 -13.72 -1.20 -3.48
C SER A 149 -12.22 -1.21 -3.16
N LYS A 150 -11.75 -0.20 -2.41
CA LYS A 150 -10.37 -0.08 -1.96
C LYS A 150 -10.32 0.28 -0.48
N VAL A 151 -9.59 -0.51 0.28
CA VAL A 151 -9.28 -0.18 1.68
C VAL A 151 -7.77 -0.08 1.82
N TRP A 152 -7.28 1.07 2.25
CA TRP A 152 -5.86 1.30 2.46
C TRP A 152 -5.54 1.47 3.95
N PHE A 153 -4.56 0.73 4.43
CA PHE A 153 -4.02 0.89 5.77
C PHE A 153 -2.52 1.19 5.66
N GLY A 154 -2.17 2.45 5.91
CA GLY A 154 -0.81 2.94 5.82
C GLY A 154 -0.04 2.74 7.11
N PHE A 155 1.09 2.01 7.02
CA PHE A 155 2.05 1.85 8.12
C PHE A 155 1.39 1.39 9.44
N PRO A 156 0.63 0.28 9.45
CA PRO A 156 -0.07 -0.20 10.65
C PRO A 156 0.91 -0.45 11.80
N HIS A 157 0.68 0.21 12.93
CA HIS A 157 1.47 0.02 14.14
C HIS A 157 0.64 0.32 15.39
N VAL A 158 0.90 -0.40 16.46
CA VAL A 158 0.12 -0.24 17.71
C VAL A 158 0.55 1.00 18.49
N GLY A 159 1.77 1.52 18.26
CA GLY A 159 2.28 2.70 18.98
C GLY A 159 2.53 2.49 20.47
N ALA A 160 2.43 1.25 20.96
CA ALA A 160 2.49 0.94 22.40
C ALA A 160 3.88 1.14 23.04
N GLY A 161 4.92 1.47 22.27
CA GLY A 161 6.26 1.76 22.79
C GLY A 161 6.87 0.59 23.61
N HIS A 162 6.53 -0.65 23.29
CA HIS A 162 7.10 -1.80 23.97
C HIS A 162 8.63 -1.79 23.84
N LYS A 163 9.34 -1.89 24.96
CA LYS A 163 10.81 -2.03 24.98
C LYS A 163 11.26 -3.39 24.42
N ASP A 164 10.40 -4.38 24.45
CA ASP A 164 10.61 -5.72 23.92
C ASP A 164 10.18 -5.76 22.44
N GLU A 165 11.14 -5.94 21.55
CA GLU A 165 10.93 -5.99 20.10
C GLU A 165 9.98 -7.11 19.69
N HIS A 166 10.10 -8.29 20.31
CA HIS A 166 9.25 -9.44 20.00
C HIS A 166 7.77 -9.16 20.35
N ARG A 167 7.50 -8.54 21.49
CA ARG A 167 6.15 -8.11 21.86
C ARG A 167 5.59 -7.06 20.91
N ASN A 168 6.44 -6.15 20.44
CA ASN A 168 6.05 -5.14 19.48
C ASN A 168 5.65 -5.77 18.14
N VAL A 169 6.44 -6.72 17.65
CA VAL A 169 6.12 -7.47 16.41
C VAL A 169 4.81 -8.21 16.53
N LEU A 170 4.59 -8.97 17.62
CA LEU A 170 3.35 -9.71 17.87
C LEU A 170 2.13 -8.77 17.95
N ALA A 171 2.26 -7.63 18.62
CA ALA A 171 1.19 -6.65 18.73
C ALA A 171 0.79 -6.08 17.37
N ASN A 172 1.77 -5.76 16.51
CA ASN A 172 1.52 -5.28 15.16
C ASN A 172 0.91 -6.37 14.25
N GLN A 173 1.37 -7.61 14.37
CA GLN A 173 0.76 -8.75 13.66
C GLN A 173 -0.71 -8.96 14.06
N LEU A 174 -1.01 -8.88 15.37
CA LEU A 174 -2.37 -8.99 15.87
C LEU A 174 -3.26 -7.83 15.39
N LEU A 175 -2.72 -6.60 15.33
CA LEU A 175 -3.43 -5.45 14.75
C LEU A 175 -3.84 -5.71 13.31
N ILE A 176 -2.90 -6.17 12.48
CA ILE A 176 -3.16 -6.48 11.06
C ILE A 176 -4.21 -7.58 10.93
N LEU A 177 -4.10 -8.66 11.71
CA LEU A 177 -5.07 -9.76 11.69
C LEU A 177 -6.48 -9.28 12.07
N ARG A 178 -6.60 -8.54 13.18
CA ARG A 178 -7.88 -7.96 13.62
C ARG A 178 -8.47 -7.02 12.58
N PHE A 179 -7.65 -6.20 11.95
CA PHE A 179 -8.05 -5.32 10.86
C PHE A 179 -8.61 -6.12 9.67
N LEU A 180 -7.89 -7.15 9.19
CA LEU A 180 -8.34 -7.97 8.06
C LEU A 180 -9.68 -8.66 8.34
N ILE A 181 -9.87 -9.19 9.55
CA ILE A 181 -11.15 -9.77 9.98
C ILE A 181 -12.25 -8.70 10.01
N SER A 182 -11.92 -7.52 10.54
CA SER A 182 -12.88 -6.42 10.72
C SER A 182 -13.34 -5.80 9.40
N VAL A 183 -12.46 -5.73 8.40
CA VAL A 183 -12.73 -5.07 7.11
C VAL A 183 -13.42 -5.98 6.09
N ALA A 184 -13.21 -7.29 6.18
CA ALA A 184 -13.68 -8.27 5.20
C ALA A 184 -15.19 -8.15 4.85
N PRO A 185 -16.12 -7.95 5.82
CA PRO A 185 -17.55 -7.83 5.52
C PRO A 185 -17.92 -6.56 4.72
N TYR A 186 -17.04 -5.57 4.68
CA TYR A 186 -17.28 -4.26 4.05
C TYR A 186 -16.59 -4.08 2.70
N LEU A 187 -15.97 -5.13 2.19
CA LEU A 187 -15.42 -5.11 0.83
C LEU A 187 -16.53 -5.30 -0.21
N THR A 188 -16.37 -4.67 -1.39
CA THR A 188 -17.26 -4.93 -2.52
C THR A 188 -17.09 -6.35 -3.01
N GLU A 189 -18.20 -6.99 -3.38
CA GLU A 189 -18.23 -8.30 -4.03
C GLU A 189 -18.31 -8.11 -5.54
N GLY A 190 -17.52 -8.84 -6.29
CA GLY A 190 -17.47 -8.75 -7.73
C GLY A 190 -16.45 -9.73 -8.34
N PRO A 191 -16.34 -9.80 -9.66
CA PRO A 191 -15.39 -10.69 -10.31
C PRO A 191 -13.95 -10.32 -9.97
N LEU A 192 -13.11 -11.34 -9.82
CA LEU A 192 -11.68 -11.18 -9.62
C LEU A 192 -11.03 -10.48 -10.83
N PRO A 193 -10.07 -9.57 -10.64
CA PRO A 193 -9.30 -9.00 -11.73
C PRO A 193 -8.63 -10.10 -12.58
N GLU A 194 -8.64 -9.94 -13.90
CA GLU A 194 -8.09 -10.91 -14.87
C GLU A 194 -6.65 -11.34 -14.58
N ALA A 195 -5.82 -10.44 -14.07
CA ALA A 195 -4.44 -10.75 -13.67
C ALA A 195 -4.34 -11.84 -12.59
N ILE A 196 -5.38 -12.02 -11.76
CA ILE A 196 -5.45 -13.05 -10.72
C ILE A 196 -6.04 -14.34 -11.30
N GLN A 197 -6.97 -14.23 -12.26
CA GLN A 197 -7.56 -15.37 -12.95
C GLN A 197 -6.51 -16.13 -13.79
N GLY A 198 -5.61 -15.41 -14.48
CA GLY A 198 -4.53 -16.01 -15.26
C GLY A 198 -3.50 -16.78 -14.42
N ARG A 199 -3.27 -16.39 -13.15
CA ARG A 199 -2.41 -17.15 -12.23
C ARG A 199 -3.05 -18.45 -11.74
N LYS A 200 -4.38 -18.47 -11.51
CA LYS A 200 -5.09 -19.69 -11.11
C LYS A 200 -5.12 -20.72 -12.23
N ARG A 201 -5.27 -20.30 -13.49
CA ARG A 201 -5.25 -21.22 -14.65
C ARG A 201 -3.86 -21.83 -14.86
N ARG A 202 -2.76 -21.07 -14.69
CA ARG A 202 -1.40 -21.62 -14.83
C ARG A 202 -1.00 -22.57 -13.70
N ALA A 203 -1.50 -22.39 -12.47
CA ALA A 203 -1.23 -23.31 -11.36
C ALA A 203 -2.06 -24.61 -11.43
N ALA A 204 -3.14 -24.62 -12.22
CA ALA A 204 -4.00 -25.81 -12.41
C ALA A 204 -3.65 -26.61 -13.68
N SER A 205 -2.74 -26.11 -14.53
CA SER A 205 -2.43 -26.74 -15.83
C SER A 205 -1.04 -27.41 -15.88
N GLU A 206 -0.41 -27.68 -14.73
CA GLU A 206 0.87 -28.40 -14.71
C GLU A 206 0.72 -29.94 -14.68
N ASP A 207 -0.51 -30.49 -14.69
CA ASP A 207 -0.71 -31.95 -14.54
C ASP A 207 -1.65 -32.63 -15.56
N ASP A 208 -2.07 -31.99 -16.66
CA ASP A 208 -2.81 -32.74 -17.71
C ASP A 208 -2.45 -32.21 -19.11
N GLU A 209 -1.60 -32.98 -19.81
CA GLU A 209 -1.45 -32.92 -21.25
C GLU A 209 -2.63 -33.69 -21.88
N ASP A 210 -3.65 -32.96 -22.37
CA ASP A 210 -4.60 -33.50 -23.34
C ASP A 210 -4.96 -32.43 -24.37
N ASP A 211 -4.74 -32.81 -25.64
CA ASP A 211 -5.01 -32.08 -26.88
C ASP A 211 -6.50 -31.70 -26.99
N GLU A 212 -6.84 -30.40 -26.95
CA GLU A 212 -8.11 -29.92 -27.51
C GLU A 212 -7.88 -28.75 -28.48
N GLU A 213 -8.39 -28.93 -29.70
CA GLU A 213 -8.37 -28.00 -30.83
C GLU A 213 -9.05 -26.65 -30.52
N PRO A 214 -8.63 -25.55 -31.18
CA PRO A 214 -9.19 -24.23 -30.91
C PRO A 214 -10.58 -24.06 -31.54
N ILE A 215 -11.57 -23.82 -30.70
CA ILE A 215 -12.92 -23.41 -31.13
C ILE A 215 -12.85 -21.96 -31.61
N GLU A 216 -13.19 -21.74 -32.87
CA GLU A 216 -13.31 -20.40 -33.47
C GLU A 216 -14.36 -19.56 -32.72
N ALA A 217 -13.94 -18.37 -32.28
CA ALA A 217 -14.81 -17.38 -31.63
C ALA A 217 -15.71 -16.72 -32.69
N ALA A 218 -17.03 -16.91 -32.54
CA ALA A 218 -18.01 -16.14 -33.26
C ALA A 218 -17.97 -14.65 -32.82
N ASP A 219 -17.90 -13.75 -33.80
CA ASP A 219 -18.06 -12.32 -33.66
C ASP A 219 -19.50 -11.97 -33.21
N ASP A 220 -19.71 -11.75 -31.91
CA ASP A 220 -20.92 -11.11 -31.41
C ASP A 220 -20.62 -9.63 -31.19
N GLU A 221 -21.15 -8.77 -32.04
CA GLU A 221 -21.17 -7.33 -31.89
C GLU A 221 -21.95 -6.94 -30.61
N PRO A 222 -21.41 -6.11 -29.69
CA PRO A 222 -22.16 -5.71 -28.50
C PRO A 222 -23.24 -4.69 -28.85
N ASP A 223 -24.48 -5.02 -28.56
CA ASP A 223 -25.64 -4.13 -28.57
C ASP A 223 -25.42 -2.92 -27.62
N VAL A 224 -25.26 -1.73 -28.18
CA VAL A 224 -24.97 -0.46 -27.51
C VAL A 224 -26.23 0.20 -26.98
N SER A 225 -27.12 -0.49 -26.29
CA SER A 225 -28.30 0.11 -25.67
C SER A 225 -28.68 -0.46 -24.31
N ALA A 226 -27.71 -0.42 -23.36
CA ALA A 226 -28.06 -0.55 -21.95
C ALA A 226 -27.14 0.37 -21.16
N THR A 227 -27.71 1.32 -20.41
CA THR A 227 -27.03 2.06 -19.33
C THR A 227 -26.63 1.08 -18.24
N SER A 228 -25.70 0.18 -18.52
CA SER A 228 -25.22 -0.79 -17.56
C SER A 228 -24.26 -0.10 -16.59
N VAL A 229 -24.70 0.01 -15.35
CA VAL A 229 -23.81 0.30 -14.23
C VAL A 229 -22.62 -0.65 -14.35
N PRO A 230 -21.37 -0.15 -14.44
CA PRO A 230 -20.22 -1.00 -14.62
C PRO A 230 -20.18 -2.08 -13.54
N PRO A 231 -19.85 -3.34 -13.88
CA PRO A 231 -19.87 -4.43 -12.93
C PRO A 231 -18.98 -4.07 -11.73
N ARG A 232 -19.52 -4.21 -10.51
CA ARG A 232 -18.79 -3.95 -9.28
C ARG A 232 -17.56 -4.85 -9.23
N ARG A 233 -16.38 -4.27 -9.18
CA ARG A 233 -15.12 -5.01 -9.01
C ARG A 233 -15.02 -5.54 -7.59
N GLN A 234 -14.34 -6.68 -7.42
CA GLN A 234 -14.03 -7.19 -6.09
C GLN A 234 -13.18 -6.19 -5.30
N GLY A 235 -13.56 -5.96 -4.05
CA GLY A 235 -12.83 -5.09 -3.14
C GLY A 235 -11.43 -5.62 -2.83
N SER A 236 -10.50 -4.72 -2.59
CA SER A 236 -9.13 -5.07 -2.26
C SER A 236 -8.60 -4.26 -1.09
N VAL A 237 -7.75 -4.90 -0.30
CA VAL A 237 -7.04 -4.28 0.82
C VAL A 237 -5.60 -4.02 0.39
N LEU A 238 -5.13 -2.80 0.63
CA LEU A 238 -3.76 -2.37 0.39
C LEU A 238 -3.13 -2.03 1.76
N ILE A 239 -2.02 -2.68 2.07
CA ILE A 239 -1.26 -2.40 3.30
C ILE A 239 0.12 -1.90 2.88
N THR A 240 0.47 -0.71 3.37
CA THR A 240 1.82 -0.16 3.18
C THR A 240 2.63 -0.42 4.44
N ILE A 241 3.75 -1.09 4.29
CA ILE A 241 4.70 -1.36 5.37
C ILE A 241 6.04 -0.69 5.06
N ARG A 242 6.74 -0.27 6.11
CA ARG A 242 8.09 0.26 5.97
C ARG A 242 9.06 -0.91 5.81
N ASN A 243 9.81 -0.92 4.72
CA ASN A 243 10.93 -1.85 4.59
C ASN A 243 12.12 -1.27 5.36
N VAL A 244 12.41 -1.80 6.53
CA VAL A 244 13.65 -1.51 7.26
C VAL A 244 14.67 -2.54 6.77
N VAL A 245 15.51 -2.12 5.83
CA VAL A 245 16.70 -2.92 5.47
C VAL A 245 17.64 -2.81 6.66
N PRO A 246 18.03 -3.92 7.28
CA PRO A 246 18.96 -3.93 8.40
C PRO A 246 20.35 -3.45 8.01
#